data_5bf543fb99a73808d2a83938b0034a96
#
_entry.id   5bf543fb99a73808d2a83938b0034a96
#
_cell.length_a   1.000
_cell.length_b   1.000
_cell.length_c   1.000
_cell.angle_alpha   90.00
_cell.angle_beta   90.00
_cell.angle_gamma   90.00
#
_symmetry.space_group_name_H-M   'P 1'
#
loop_
_entity.id
_entity.type
_entity.pdbx_description
1 polymer ?
#
loop_
_entity_poly.entity_id
_entity_poly.type
_entity_poly.pdbx_seq_one_letter_code
_entity_poly.pdbx_strand_id
1 'polypeptide(L)'
;MKLRSLKFKSVKSTNDIAHKLIKKKNVRPTIILSEEQSKGRGTMGKKWISKKGNLFLTIFFDMSKKKVDFKKFSVLNAHLLKSILIKKFSNKIKIKWPNDLLFKGKKICGILQETLINAEKEFLIVGIGINTNVKPKSSSFLSTSLKDITKKNIDNKKLFIMIKKKYEKFLLKTNQNTFSDLKKFTKKL
;
A
#
# COMPACT_ATOMS: atom_id res chain seq x y z
N MET A 1 3.53 8.81 -14.65
CA MET A 1 4.79 8.87 -13.87
C MET A 1 5.26 7.46 -13.62
N LYS A 2 6.52 7.13 -13.94
CA LYS A 2 7.09 5.78 -13.69
C LYS A 2 7.66 5.68 -12.28
N LEU A 3 7.38 4.59 -11.57
CA LEU A 3 7.95 4.28 -10.27
C LEU A 3 9.24 3.45 -10.43
N ARG A 4 10.35 3.91 -9.83
CA ARG A 4 11.54 3.09 -9.64
C ARG A 4 11.18 1.91 -8.73
N SER A 5 11.69 0.71 -9.03
CA SER A 5 11.42 -0.48 -8.21
C SER A 5 12.68 -0.91 -7.47
N LEU A 6 12.58 -1.07 -6.16
CA LEU A 6 13.61 -1.66 -5.31
C LEU A 6 13.04 -2.93 -4.66
N LYS A 7 13.82 -4.01 -4.67
CA LYS A 7 13.39 -5.31 -4.14
C LYS A 7 14.41 -5.82 -3.12
N PHE A 8 13.92 -6.32 -1.99
CA PHE A 8 14.73 -6.86 -0.90
C PHE A 8 14.21 -8.24 -0.50
N LYS A 9 15.10 -9.12 -0.06
CA LYS A 9 14.72 -10.39 0.58
C LYS A 9 14.13 -10.11 1.97
N SER A 10 14.85 -9.34 2.79
CA SER A 10 14.42 -8.96 4.14
C SER A 10 14.84 -7.54 4.47
N VAL A 11 14.01 -6.83 5.23
CA VAL A 11 14.29 -5.49 5.77
C VAL A 11 13.69 -5.35 7.17
N LYS A 12 14.09 -4.33 7.92
CA LYS A 12 13.39 -3.98 9.17
C LYS A 12 11.95 -3.53 8.84
N SER A 13 11.80 -2.54 7.97
CA SER A 13 10.52 -2.04 7.46
C SER A 13 10.72 -1.40 6.10
N THR A 14 9.82 -1.63 5.15
CA THR A 14 9.84 -0.98 3.84
C THR A 14 9.61 0.53 3.93
N ASN A 15 8.81 1.00 4.90
CA ASN A 15 8.65 2.42 5.18
C ASN A 15 9.96 3.04 5.70
N ASP A 16 10.73 2.35 6.55
CA ASP A 16 12.02 2.85 7.03
C ASP A 16 13.05 2.99 5.89
N ILE A 17 13.01 2.10 4.90
CA ILE A 17 13.81 2.25 3.68
C ILE A 17 13.40 3.52 2.92
N ALA A 18 12.09 3.79 2.77
CA ALA A 18 11.60 5.02 2.14
C ALA A 18 12.10 6.27 2.89
N HIS A 19 11.96 6.31 4.22
CA HIS A 19 12.50 7.40 5.06
C HIS A 19 13.99 7.63 4.82
N LYS A 20 14.80 6.56 4.81
CA LYS A 20 16.26 6.65 4.56
C LYS A 20 16.58 7.19 3.17
N LEU A 21 15.86 6.76 2.14
CA LEU A 21 16.08 7.20 0.77
C LEU A 21 15.75 8.70 0.62
N ILE A 22 14.65 9.15 1.18
CA ILE A 22 14.23 10.56 1.14
C ILE A 22 15.27 11.44 1.88
N LYS A 23 15.69 11.03 3.09
CA LYS A 23 16.74 11.75 3.85
C LYS A 23 18.06 11.86 3.09
N LYS A 24 18.42 10.85 2.29
CA LYS A 24 19.61 10.86 1.40
C LYS A 24 19.38 11.61 0.07
N LYS A 25 18.37 12.48 -0.01
CA LYS A 25 17.99 13.26 -1.19
C LYS A 25 17.63 12.40 -2.42
N ASN A 26 17.37 11.11 -2.26
CA ASN A 26 16.89 10.24 -3.32
C ASN A 26 15.36 10.36 -3.43
N VAL A 27 14.93 11.43 -4.08
CA VAL A 27 13.53 11.91 -4.12
C VAL A 27 12.72 11.37 -5.31
N ARG A 28 13.32 10.50 -6.14
CA ARG A 28 12.60 9.90 -7.27
C ARG A 28 11.46 9.02 -6.78
N PRO A 29 10.25 9.16 -7.33
CA PRO A 29 9.12 8.29 -6.98
C PRO A 29 9.49 6.81 -7.09
N THR A 30 9.30 6.08 -5.99
CA THR A 30 9.84 4.72 -5.83
C THR A 30 8.81 3.80 -5.20
N ILE A 31 8.79 2.56 -5.65
CA ILE A 31 8.11 1.44 -5.00
C ILE A 31 9.14 0.46 -4.46
N ILE A 32 9.04 0.15 -3.17
CA ILE A 32 9.92 -0.75 -2.43
C ILE A 32 9.13 -2.02 -2.14
N LEU A 33 9.71 -3.17 -2.42
CA LEU A 33 9.14 -4.49 -2.13
C LEU A 33 10.09 -5.27 -1.22
N SER A 34 9.55 -5.95 -0.20
CA SER A 34 10.29 -6.93 0.58
C SER A 34 9.52 -8.24 0.70
N GLU A 35 10.22 -9.38 0.75
CA GLU A 35 9.60 -10.69 0.98
C GLU A 35 9.17 -10.87 2.43
N GLU A 36 9.88 -10.20 3.36
CA GLU A 36 9.55 -10.19 4.79
C GLU A 36 10.05 -8.92 5.48
N GLN A 37 9.51 -8.63 6.68
CA GLN A 37 9.95 -7.52 7.50
C GLN A 37 10.13 -7.98 8.95
N SER A 38 11.29 -7.68 9.58
CA SER A 38 11.55 -8.03 10.98
C SER A 38 10.87 -7.09 11.97
N LYS A 39 10.63 -5.82 11.57
CA LYS A 39 9.98 -4.78 12.38
C LYS A 39 8.88 -4.08 11.56
N GLY A 40 7.99 -4.87 10.92
CA GLY A 40 6.86 -4.32 10.18
C GLY A 40 5.97 -3.45 11.08
N ARG A 41 5.59 -2.27 10.58
CA ARG A 41 4.81 -1.26 11.33
C ARG A 41 3.39 -1.15 10.81
N GLY A 42 2.45 -0.96 11.74
CA GLY A 42 1.07 -0.57 11.49
C GLY A 42 0.80 0.80 12.10
N THR A 43 -0.46 1.25 12.03
CA THR A 43 -0.89 2.52 12.62
C THR A 43 -0.84 2.48 14.15
N MET A 44 -0.66 3.64 14.79
CA MET A 44 -0.68 3.81 16.25
C MET A 44 0.30 2.88 16.98
N GLY A 45 1.53 2.74 16.46
CA GLY A 45 2.58 1.91 17.07
C GLY A 45 2.37 0.39 16.99
N LYS A 46 1.27 -0.08 16.39
CA LYS A 46 1.00 -1.52 16.24
C LYS A 46 2.00 -2.18 15.30
N LYS A 47 2.32 -3.44 15.57
CA LYS A 47 3.16 -4.26 14.69
C LYS A 47 2.34 -4.82 13.51
N TRP A 48 2.95 -4.86 12.33
CA TRP A 48 2.43 -5.59 11.18
C TRP A 48 3.22 -6.90 11.02
N ILE A 49 2.57 -8.03 11.19
CA ILE A 49 3.22 -9.36 11.08
C ILE A 49 3.57 -9.60 9.62
N SER A 50 4.86 -9.68 9.32
CA SER A 50 5.39 -9.67 7.95
C SER A 50 6.18 -10.95 7.63
N LYS A 51 5.52 -12.10 7.69
CA LYS A 51 6.12 -13.40 7.35
C LYS A 51 6.20 -13.59 5.83
N LYS A 52 7.25 -14.26 5.36
CA LYS A 52 7.45 -14.69 3.98
C LYS A 52 6.18 -15.35 3.40
N GLY A 53 5.94 -15.12 2.11
CA GLY A 53 4.75 -15.60 1.41
C GLY A 53 3.69 -14.53 1.16
N ASN A 54 3.73 -13.44 1.92
CA ASN A 54 2.82 -12.29 1.77
C ASN A 54 3.45 -11.15 0.96
N LEU A 55 2.72 -10.06 0.72
CA LEU A 55 3.19 -8.92 -0.05
C LEU A 55 3.34 -7.70 0.85
N PHE A 56 4.57 -7.18 0.96
CA PHE A 56 4.90 -5.97 1.73
C PHE A 56 5.57 -4.99 0.82
N LEU A 57 4.95 -3.83 0.65
CA LEU A 57 5.50 -2.79 -0.21
C LEU A 57 5.28 -1.39 0.36
N THR A 58 6.12 -0.46 -0.06
CA THR A 58 5.98 0.96 0.23
C THR A 58 6.16 1.76 -1.04
N ILE A 59 5.26 2.71 -1.28
CA ILE A 59 5.38 3.67 -2.36
C ILE A 59 5.63 5.03 -1.74
N PHE A 60 6.63 5.76 -2.23
CA PHE A 60 6.81 7.16 -1.84
C PHE A 60 6.95 8.08 -3.05
N PHE A 61 6.49 9.29 -2.90
CA PHE A 61 6.53 10.34 -3.92
C PHE A 61 6.36 11.72 -3.28
N ASP A 62 6.86 12.74 -3.99
CA ASP A 62 6.68 14.14 -3.64
C ASP A 62 5.22 14.56 -3.82
N MET A 63 4.60 15.12 -2.77
CA MET A 63 3.23 15.61 -2.79
C MET A 63 3.11 17.14 -2.77
N SER A 64 4.21 17.89 -2.72
CA SER A 64 4.23 19.35 -2.58
C SER A 64 3.42 20.08 -3.67
N LYS A 65 3.35 19.51 -4.88
CA LYS A 65 2.57 20.06 -6.01
C LYS A 65 1.22 19.35 -6.21
N LYS A 66 0.74 18.57 -5.25
CA LYS A 66 -0.52 17.84 -5.38
C LYS A 66 -1.70 18.69 -4.89
N LYS A 67 -2.83 18.63 -5.61
CA LYS A 67 -4.10 19.26 -5.19
C LYS A 67 -4.85 18.47 -4.11
N VAL A 68 -4.21 17.48 -3.51
CA VAL A 68 -4.84 16.54 -2.58
C VAL A 68 -3.97 16.40 -1.35
N ASP A 69 -4.54 16.67 -0.19
CA ASP A 69 -3.88 16.58 1.10
C ASP A 69 -3.71 15.13 1.61
N PHE A 70 -2.96 14.98 2.71
CA PHE A 70 -2.69 13.71 3.35
C PHE A 70 -3.95 12.88 3.69
N LYS A 71 -4.99 13.53 4.27
CA LYS A 71 -6.22 12.84 4.69
C LYS A 71 -6.97 12.29 3.48
N LYS A 72 -7.07 13.08 2.42
CA LYS A 72 -7.71 12.68 1.16
C LYS A 72 -6.94 11.55 0.47
N PHE A 73 -5.59 11.57 0.51
CA PHE A 73 -4.79 10.46 0.01
C PHE A 73 -5.06 9.15 0.74
N SER A 74 -5.33 9.16 2.05
CA SER A 74 -5.69 7.95 2.79
C SER A 74 -6.94 7.29 2.21
N VAL A 75 -7.97 8.10 1.93
CA VAL A 75 -9.21 7.64 1.28
C VAL A 75 -8.94 7.07 -0.11
N LEU A 76 -8.14 7.78 -0.92
CA LEU A 76 -7.83 7.38 -2.30
C LEU A 76 -7.02 6.07 -2.34
N ASN A 77 -6.04 5.91 -1.45
CA ASN A 77 -5.23 4.67 -1.37
C ASN A 77 -6.09 3.46 -1.01
N ALA A 78 -7.02 3.60 -0.06
CA ALA A 78 -7.93 2.50 0.31
C ALA A 78 -8.86 2.12 -0.86
N HIS A 79 -9.42 3.10 -1.57
CA HIS A 79 -10.25 2.85 -2.75
C HIS A 79 -9.45 2.22 -3.90
N LEU A 80 -8.25 2.72 -4.18
CA LEU A 80 -7.38 2.19 -5.24
C LEU A 80 -7.04 0.73 -5.00
N LEU A 81 -6.60 0.39 -3.78
CA LEU A 81 -6.28 -1.01 -3.43
C LEU A 81 -7.52 -1.89 -3.43
N LYS A 82 -8.66 -1.40 -2.89
CA LYS A 82 -9.92 -2.13 -2.98
C LYS A 82 -10.25 -2.46 -4.44
N SER A 83 -10.20 -1.48 -5.35
CA SER A 83 -10.56 -1.70 -6.77
C SER A 83 -9.69 -2.77 -7.44
N ILE A 84 -8.39 -2.81 -7.10
CA ILE A 84 -7.46 -3.84 -7.59
C ILE A 84 -7.87 -5.22 -7.07
N LEU A 85 -8.16 -5.32 -5.76
CA LEU A 85 -8.42 -6.61 -5.13
C LEU A 85 -9.82 -7.16 -5.46
N ILE A 86 -10.85 -6.32 -5.55
CA ILE A 86 -12.19 -6.80 -5.92
C ILE A 86 -12.24 -7.32 -7.34
N LYS A 87 -11.58 -6.65 -8.28
CA LYS A 87 -11.54 -7.06 -9.70
C LYS A 87 -10.86 -8.42 -9.89
N LYS A 88 -9.88 -8.75 -9.04
CA LYS A 88 -9.07 -9.96 -9.21
C LYS A 88 -9.49 -11.12 -8.31
N PHE A 89 -10.04 -10.84 -7.13
CA PHE A 89 -10.21 -11.89 -6.12
C PHE A 89 -11.65 -12.03 -5.61
N SER A 90 -12.31 -10.96 -5.14
CA SER A 90 -13.68 -11.05 -4.63
C SER A 90 -14.34 -9.69 -4.46
N ASN A 91 -15.57 -9.54 -4.93
CA ASN A 91 -16.41 -8.36 -4.72
C ASN A 91 -16.85 -8.16 -3.25
N LYS A 92 -16.71 -9.18 -2.40
CA LYS A 92 -17.04 -9.13 -0.97
C LYS A 92 -15.98 -8.41 -0.13
N ILE A 93 -14.87 -7.91 -0.75
CA ILE A 93 -13.86 -7.12 -0.07
C ILE A 93 -14.41 -5.71 0.20
N LYS A 94 -14.38 -5.29 1.47
CA LYS A 94 -14.86 -3.99 1.95
C LYS A 94 -13.74 -3.19 2.60
N ILE A 95 -13.85 -1.85 2.58
CA ILE A 95 -12.97 -0.97 3.34
C ILE A 95 -13.48 -0.91 4.78
N LYS A 96 -12.60 -1.14 5.74
CA LYS A 96 -12.76 -0.68 7.12
C LYS A 96 -11.94 0.59 7.28
N TRP A 97 -12.62 1.69 7.41
CA TRP A 97 -11.99 3.01 7.51
C TRP A 97 -11.05 3.12 8.72
N PRO A 98 -9.96 3.91 8.58
CA PRO A 98 -9.57 4.63 7.36
C PRO A 98 -8.66 3.82 6.41
N ASN A 99 -8.09 2.69 6.81
CA ASN A 99 -6.87 2.14 6.22
C ASN A 99 -6.80 0.61 6.12
N ASP A 100 -7.89 -0.09 6.36
CA ASP A 100 -7.92 -1.55 6.29
C ASP A 100 -8.86 -2.07 5.20
N LEU A 101 -8.49 -3.21 4.59
CA LEU A 101 -9.41 -3.96 3.75
C LEU A 101 -9.74 -5.28 4.41
N LEU A 102 -11.03 -5.59 4.44
CA LEU A 102 -11.58 -6.79 5.08
C LEU A 102 -12.32 -7.66 4.05
N PHE A 103 -12.29 -8.96 4.28
CA PHE A 103 -13.17 -9.93 3.64
C PHE A 103 -14.01 -10.62 4.71
N LYS A 104 -15.33 -10.47 4.66
CA LYS A 104 -16.26 -11.03 5.68
C LYS A 104 -15.79 -10.74 7.11
N GLY A 105 -15.47 -9.50 7.42
CA GLY A 105 -15.00 -9.07 8.74
C GLY A 105 -13.53 -9.38 9.08
N LYS A 106 -12.83 -10.19 8.27
CA LYS A 106 -11.44 -10.60 8.51
C LYS A 106 -10.45 -9.75 7.70
N LYS A 107 -9.40 -9.26 8.35
CA LYS A 107 -8.41 -8.35 7.73
C LYS A 107 -7.54 -9.08 6.69
N ILE A 108 -7.45 -8.51 5.49
CA ILE A 108 -6.60 -9.00 4.39
C ILE A 108 -5.53 -8.01 3.99
N CYS A 109 -5.73 -6.72 4.23
CA CYS A 109 -4.77 -5.68 3.88
C CYS A 109 -4.80 -4.56 4.90
N GLY A 110 -3.63 -3.98 5.18
CA GLY A 110 -3.47 -2.77 5.97
C GLY A 110 -2.63 -1.76 5.21
N ILE A 111 -2.94 -0.47 5.39
CA ILE A 111 -2.24 0.65 4.78
C ILE A 111 -1.68 1.52 5.90
N LEU A 112 -0.37 1.78 5.89
CA LEU A 112 0.28 2.73 6.79
C LEU A 112 0.75 3.93 5.99
N GLN A 113 0.11 5.07 6.18
CA GLN A 113 0.46 6.31 5.51
C GLN A 113 1.22 7.23 6.46
N GLU A 114 2.34 7.76 6.00
CA GLU A 114 3.22 8.67 6.73
C GLU A 114 3.64 9.82 5.82
N THR A 115 4.03 10.95 6.40
CA THR A 115 4.68 12.06 5.67
C THR A 115 6.09 12.28 6.19
N LEU A 116 6.93 12.82 5.33
CA LEU A 116 8.27 13.26 5.68
C LEU A 116 8.60 14.55 4.92
N ILE A 117 8.97 15.60 5.64
CA ILE A 117 9.47 16.85 5.04
C ILE A 117 10.99 16.73 4.92
N ASN A 118 11.52 17.01 3.74
CA ASN A 118 12.95 17.07 3.48
C ASN A 118 13.23 18.13 2.41
N ALA A 119 14.10 19.11 2.72
CA ALA A 119 14.45 20.21 1.82
C ALA A 119 13.21 20.86 1.17
N GLU A 120 12.31 21.40 2.01
CA GLU A 120 11.07 22.11 1.62
C GLU A 120 10.05 21.28 0.82
N LYS A 121 10.32 19.98 0.59
CA LYS A 121 9.40 19.06 -0.06
C LYS A 121 8.73 18.15 0.94
N GLU A 122 7.43 18.00 0.77
CA GLU A 122 6.64 17.03 1.54
C GLU A 122 6.49 15.74 0.73
N PHE A 123 6.91 14.62 1.32
CA PHE A 123 6.79 13.30 0.72
C PHE A 123 5.69 12.50 1.39
N LEU A 124 4.84 11.87 0.59
CA LEU A 124 3.93 10.85 1.07
C LEU A 124 4.59 9.48 0.97
N ILE A 125 4.51 8.71 2.06
CA ILE A 125 5.00 7.34 2.19
C ILE A 125 3.80 6.45 2.47
N VAL A 126 3.51 5.51 1.57
CA VAL A 126 2.34 4.61 1.64
C VAL A 126 2.82 3.18 1.77
N GLY A 127 2.87 2.68 3.01
CA GLY A 127 3.13 1.27 3.32
C GLY A 127 1.88 0.43 3.10
N ILE A 128 2.02 -0.71 2.43
CA ILE A 128 0.92 -1.62 2.11
C ILE A 128 1.34 -3.03 2.47
N GLY A 129 0.60 -3.65 3.39
CA GLY A 129 0.74 -5.07 3.71
C GLY A 129 -0.50 -5.83 3.24
N ILE A 130 -0.32 -6.89 2.44
CA ILE A 130 -1.41 -7.74 1.96
C ILE A 130 -1.13 -9.18 2.37
N ASN A 131 -2.07 -9.80 3.08
CA ASN A 131 -2.05 -11.21 3.40
C ASN A 131 -2.41 -12.00 2.13
N THR A 132 -1.43 -12.34 1.32
CA THR A 132 -1.66 -13.04 0.06
C THR A 132 -1.77 -14.55 0.26
N ASN A 133 -0.75 -15.17 0.83
CA ASN A 133 -0.67 -16.63 0.96
C ASN A 133 -0.66 -17.13 2.40
N VAL A 134 -0.30 -16.28 3.35
CA VAL A 134 -0.20 -16.67 4.76
C VAL A 134 -1.12 -15.81 5.61
N LYS A 135 -1.98 -16.43 6.38
CA LYS A 135 -2.78 -15.78 7.40
C LYS A 135 -1.93 -15.56 8.66
N PRO A 136 -1.69 -14.30 9.10
CA PRO A 136 -0.98 -14.07 10.34
C PRO A 136 -1.85 -14.50 11.54
N LYS A 137 -1.24 -15.16 12.52
CA LYS A 137 -1.88 -15.38 13.83
C LYS A 137 -1.77 -14.08 14.63
N SER A 138 -2.89 -13.55 15.07
CA SER A 138 -2.95 -12.35 15.91
C SER A 138 -4.09 -12.51 16.93
N SER A 139 -3.84 -12.11 18.17
CA SER A 139 -4.85 -12.05 19.23
C SER A 139 -5.72 -10.79 19.12
N SER A 140 -5.26 -9.74 18.48
CA SER A 140 -5.91 -8.43 18.47
C SER A 140 -6.90 -8.22 17.33
N PHE A 141 -6.90 -9.07 16.29
CA PHE A 141 -7.87 -8.98 15.18
C PHE A 141 -7.96 -10.27 14.37
N LEU A 142 -9.16 -10.51 13.84
CA LEU A 142 -9.37 -11.61 12.90
C LEU A 142 -8.74 -11.30 11.56
N SER A 143 -7.96 -12.25 11.01
CA SER A 143 -7.30 -12.13 9.72
C SER A 143 -7.61 -13.31 8.80
N THR A 144 -7.46 -13.06 7.50
CA THR A 144 -7.49 -14.10 6.46
C THR A 144 -6.49 -13.74 5.36
N SER A 145 -6.30 -14.63 4.39
CA SER A 145 -5.44 -14.42 3.23
C SER A 145 -6.22 -14.49 1.92
N LEU A 146 -5.66 -13.95 0.84
CA LEU A 146 -6.24 -14.10 -0.49
C LEU A 146 -6.26 -15.57 -0.93
N LYS A 147 -5.26 -16.37 -0.51
CA LYS A 147 -5.24 -17.82 -0.73
C LYS A 147 -6.44 -18.51 -0.06
N ASP A 148 -6.77 -18.15 1.18
CA ASP A 148 -7.94 -18.71 1.88
C ASP A 148 -9.25 -18.39 1.16
N ILE A 149 -9.34 -17.18 0.55
CA ILE A 149 -10.51 -16.70 -0.18
C ILE A 149 -10.67 -17.42 -1.52
N THR A 150 -9.57 -17.57 -2.27
CA THR A 150 -9.58 -18.09 -3.65
C THR A 150 -9.30 -19.58 -3.75
N LYS A 151 -8.82 -20.21 -2.65
CA LYS A 151 -8.32 -21.59 -2.61
C LYS A 151 -7.12 -21.85 -3.54
N LYS A 152 -6.44 -20.80 -4.00
CA LYS A 152 -5.29 -20.87 -4.92
C LYS A 152 -4.12 -20.05 -4.38
N ASN A 153 -2.90 -20.50 -4.64
CA ASN A 153 -1.70 -19.71 -4.35
C ASN A 153 -1.69 -18.42 -5.17
N ILE A 154 -1.36 -17.33 -4.51
CA ILE A 154 -1.31 -15.99 -5.12
C ILE A 154 0.10 -15.72 -5.61
N ASP A 155 0.22 -15.40 -6.90
CA ASP A 155 1.48 -14.94 -7.49
C ASP A 155 1.73 -13.47 -7.07
N ASN A 156 2.60 -13.31 -6.06
CA ASN A 156 2.97 -12.00 -5.53
C ASN A 156 3.68 -11.13 -6.56
N LYS A 157 4.41 -11.71 -7.53
CA LYS A 157 5.08 -10.94 -8.60
C LYS A 157 4.04 -10.29 -9.52
N LYS A 158 3.03 -11.07 -9.94
CA LYS A 158 1.92 -10.56 -10.77
C LYS A 158 1.11 -9.49 -10.03
N LEU A 159 0.79 -9.71 -8.75
CA LEU A 159 0.05 -8.73 -7.95
C LEU A 159 0.86 -7.44 -7.76
N PHE A 160 2.16 -7.53 -7.47
CA PHE A 160 3.06 -6.38 -7.38
C PHE A 160 3.05 -5.55 -8.68
N ILE A 161 3.18 -6.19 -9.83
CA ILE A 161 3.16 -5.51 -11.14
C ILE A 161 1.83 -4.80 -11.36
N MET A 162 0.72 -5.44 -11.00
CA MET A 162 -0.63 -4.86 -11.08
C MET A 162 -0.73 -3.59 -10.22
N ILE A 163 -0.34 -3.66 -8.95
CA ILE A 163 -0.36 -2.54 -8.01
C ILE A 163 0.52 -1.40 -8.56
N LYS A 164 1.76 -1.70 -8.97
CA LYS A 164 2.68 -0.72 -9.54
C LYS A 164 2.05 0.03 -10.72
N LYS A 165 1.54 -0.68 -11.72
CA LYS A 165 0.92 -0.08 -12.92
C LYS A 165 -0.28 0.81 -12.56
N LYS A 166 -1.10 0.39 -11.60
CA LYS A 166 -2.27 1.16 -11.15
C LYS A 166 -1.86 2.42 -10.40
N TYR A 167 -0.84 2.34 -9.52
CA TYR A 167 -0.30 3.53 -8.86
C TYR A 167 0.37 4.49 -9.85
N GLU A 168 1.14 4.00 -10.82
CA GLU A 168 1.72 4.84 -11.87
C GLU A 168 0.65 5.64 -12.63
N LYS A 169 -0.46 4.96 -13.00
CA LYS A 169 -1.60 5.61 -13.68
C LYS A 169 -2.33 6.60 -12.75
N PHE A 170 -2.52 6.24 -11.49
CA PHE A 170 -3.15 7.09 -10.48
C PHE A 170 -2.33 8.37 -10.24
N LEU A 171 -1.02 8.22 -10.02
CA LEU A 171 -0.12 9.35 -9.72
C LEU A 171 0.02 10.35 -10.88
N LEU A 172 -0.13 9.92 -12.13
CA LEU A 172 -0.21 10.84 -13.28
C LEU A 172 -1.38 11.81 -13.16
N LYS A 173 -2.50 11.35 -12.60
CA LYS A 173 -3.73 12.16 -12.48
C LYS A 173 -3.76 13.08 -11.26
N THR A 174 -2.94 12.82 -10.24
CA THR A 174 -3.00 13.58 -8.97
C THR A 174 -2.55 15.04 -9.07
N ASN A 175 -1.87 15.44 -10.13
CA ASN A 175 -1.44 16.83 -10.34
C ASN A 175 -2.55 17.72 -10.92
N GLN A 176 -3.49 17.13 -11.65
CA GLN A 176 -4.46 17.88 -12.47
C GLN A 176 -5.90 17.76 -11.96
N ASN A 177 -6.21 16.70 -11.21
CA ASN A 177 -7.59 16.38 -10.86
C ASN A 177 -7.92 16.71 -9.42
N THR A 178 -9.18 17.04 -9.16
CA THR A 178 -9.72 17.24 -7.82
C THR A 178 -9.84 15.92 -7.06
N PHE A 179 -10.08 16.00 -5.75
CA PHE A 179 -10.34 14.80 -4.93
C PHE A 179 -11.56 14.01 -5.44
N SER A 180 -12.63 14.69 -5.85
CA SER A 180 -13.84 14.05 -6.38
C SER A 180 -13.55 13.23 -7.65
N ASP A 181 -12.78 13.81 -8.59
CA ASP A 181 -12.41 13.15 -9.83
C ASP A 181 -11.52 11.93 -9.57
N LEU A 182 -10.54 12.08 -8.68
CA LEU A 182 -9.65 11.00 -8.28
C LEU A 182 -10.41 9.87 -7.57
N LYS A 183 -11.41 10.20 -6.75
CA LYS A 183 -12.27 9.21 -6.08
C LYS A 183 -13.10 8.43 -7.09
N LYS A 184 -13.70 9.12 -8.09
CA LYS A 184 -14.41 8.47 -9.21
C LYS A 184 -13.46 7.57 -10.01
N PHE A 185 -12.26 8.06 -10.31
CA PHE A 185 -11.23 7.30 -11.03
C PHE A 185 -10.81 6.03 -10.27
N THR A 186 -10.56 6.11 -8.96
CA THR A 186 -10.16 4.93 -8.18
C THR A 186 -11.25 3.87 -8.06
N LYS A 187 -12.52 4.24 -8.23
CA LYS A 187 -13.64 3.29 -8.25
C LYS A 187 -13.79 2.58 -9.60
N LYS A 188 -13.38 3.23 -10.70
CA LYS A 188 -13.47 2.68 -12.08
C LYS A 188 -12.27 1.81 -12.47
N LEU A 189 -11.16 1.84 -11.71
CA LEU A 189 -9.97 1.02 -11.96
C LEU A 189 -10.17 -0.46 -11.61
#